data_e7554b08487ff011d95f5306390b6b7f
#
_entry.id   e7554b08487ff011d95f5306390b6b7f
#
_cell.length_a   1.000
_cell.length_b   1.000
_cell.length_c   1.000
_cell.angle_alpha   90.00
_cell.angle_beta   90.00
_cell.angle_gamma   90.00
#
_symmetry.space_group_name_H-M   'P 1'
#
loop_
_entity.id
_entity.type
_entity.pdbx_description
1 polymer ?
#
loop_
_entity_poly.entity_id
_entity_poly.type
_entity_poly.pdbx_seq_one_letter_code
_entity_poly.pdbx_strand_id
1 'polypeptide(L)'
;MIALGADEIVMSDLSEISPIDPSTANVFNPPDPTNPQGRIPISVEDVIAYFDLAKNKFGIKSDEDLTKIFVQFVEANPEVHPLALGNVNRIHNLIRLIAKRLLKSHNKPLKEDEIEKIVEYFTEKLYSHQYFIGRREAREELGVKSVVDAPAPLAKAMHELYEA
;
A
#
# COMPACT_ATOMS: atom_id res chain seq x y z
N MET A 1 8.26 -1.30 0.39
CA MET A 1 8.25 -2.74 0.07
C MET A 1 9.62 -3.40 0.24
N ILE A 2 10.70 -2.93 -0.42
CA ILE A 2 12.04 -3.58 -0.33
C ILE A 2 12.49 -3.78 1.11
N ALA A 3 12.30 -2.80 1.98
CA ALA A 3 12.66 -2.88 3.38
C ALA A 3 12.06 -4.10 4.11
N LEU A 4 10.84 -4.54 3.74
CA LEU A 4 10.21 -5.72 4.34
C LEU A 4 10.95 -7.05 4.09
N GLY A 5 11.88 -7.08 3.13
CA GLY A 5 12.72 -8.26 2.87
C GLY A 5 14.04 -8.26 3.63
N ALA A 6 14.35 -7.22 4.38
CA ALA A 6 15.59 -7.13 5.13
C ALA A 6 15.47 -7.82 6.50
N ASP A 7 16.48 -8.60 6.87
CA ASP A 7 16.57 -9.22 8.19
C ASP A 7 16.67 -8.18 9.31
N GLU A 8 17.25 -7.00 9.02
CA GLU A 8 17.30 -5.86 9.93
C GLU A 8 17.03 -4.55 9.16
N ILE A 9 16.13 -3.75 9.70
CA ILE A 9 15.81 -2.40 9.22
C ILE A 9 16.29 -1.44 10.31
N VAL A 10 17.44 -0.81 10.09
CA VAL A 10 18.03 0.13 11.06
C VAL A 10 17.32 1.47 10.94
N MET A 11 16.68 1.92 12.01
CA MET A 11 15.92 3.18 12.04
C MET A 11 16.40 4.09 13.18
N SER A 12 16.61 5.37 12.88
CA SER A 12 16.77 6.45 13.86
C SER A 12 15.40 7.00 14.27
N ASP A 13 15.38 8.01 15.14
CA ASP A 13 14.13 8.69 15.54
C ASP A 13 13.48 9.47 14.39
N LEU A 14 14.26 9.82 13.36
CA LEU A 14 13.78 10.53 12.16
C LEU A 14 13.52 9.61 10.97
N SER A 15 13.78 8.30 11.12
CA SER A 15 13.58 7.36 10.04
C SER A 15 12.10 7.00 9.91
N GLU A 16 11.66 6.92 8.67
CA GLU A 16 10.29 6.63 8.30
C GLU A 16 10.22 5.58 7.20
N ILE A 17 9.18 4.79 7.20
CA ILE A 17 8.79 3.93 6.08
C ILE A 17 7.37 4.26 5.66
N SER A 18 7.08 4.10 4.37
CA SER A 18 5.77 4.41 3.80
C SER A 18 4.92 3.16 3.60
N PRO A 19 3.59 3.31 3.51
CA PRO A 19 2.70 2.27 3.02
C PRO A 19 3.09 1.73 1.64
N ILE A 20 2.55 0.59 1.28
CA ILE A 20 2.69 0.00 -0.04
C ILE A 20 1.41 0.29 -0.81
N ASP A 21 1.36 1.44 -1.43
CA ASP A 21 0.24 1.90 -2.24
C ASP A 21 0.71 2.27 -3.65
N PRO A 22 0.76 1.31 -4.59
CA PRO A 22 1.14 1.59 -5.95
C PRO A 22 -0.02 2.20 -6.74
N SER A 23 0.27 3.27 -7.46
CA SER A 23 -0.59 3.72 -8.55
C SER A 23 -0.25 2.99 -9.84
N THR A 24 -1.25 2.68 -10.65
CA THR A 24 -1.06 1.99 -11.92
C THR A 24 -1.43 2.90 -13.10
N ALA A 25 -0.63 2.87 -14.15
CA ALA A 25 -0.95 3.51 -15.42
C ALA A 25 -0.66 2.56 -16.57
N ASN A 26 -1.64 2.37 -17.43
CA ASN A 26 -1.53 1.58 -18.66
C ASN A 26 -2.44 2.15 -19.75
N VAL A 27 -2.50 1.51 -20.92
CA VAL A 27 -3.28 1.99 -22.07
C VAL A 27 -4.79 2.12 -21.81
N PHE A 28 -5.31 1.45 -20.80
CA PHE A 28 -6.72 1.47 -20.41
C PHE A 28 -7.05 2.54 -19.36
N ASN A 29 -6.05 3.22 -18.81
CA ASN A 29 -6.26 4.32 -17.88
C ASN A 29 -6.76 5.56 -18.62
N PRO A 30 -7.48 6.48 -17.95
CA PRO A 30 -7.94 7.73 -18.53
C PRO A 30 -6.78 8.54 -19.15
N PRO A 31 -7.00 9.21 -20.28
CA PRO A 31 -5.99 10.09 -20.86
C PRO A 31 -5.72 11.27 -19.91
N ASP A 32 -4.48 11.72 -19.86
CA ASP A 32 -4.11 12.92 -19.11
C ASP A 32 -4.45 14.16 -19.97
N PRO A 33 -5.34 15.06 -19.52
CA PRO A 33 -5.73 16.24 -20.27
C PRO A 33 -4.59 17.24 -20.44
N THR A 34 -3.54 17.15 -19.60
CA THR A 34 -2.38 18.05 -19.64
C THR A 34 -1.21 17.45 -20.45
N ASN A 35 -1.22 16.14 -20.67
CA ASN A 35 -0.20 15.42 -21.42
C ASN A 35 -0.86 14.39 -22.37
N PRO A 36 -1.00 14.69 -23.65
CA PRO A 36 -1.70 13.79 -24.62
C PRO A 36 -1.13 12.39 -24.74
N GLN A 37 0.12 12.18 -24.37
CA GLN A 37 0.77 10.87 -24.35
C GLN A 37 0.73 10.22 -22.96
N GLY A 38 0.31 10.96 -21.94
CA GLY A 38 0.19 10.48 -20.57
C GLY A 38 -1.13 9.77 -20.30
N ARG A 39 -1.14 9.06 -19.16
CA ARG A 39 -2.32 8.43 -18.57
C ARG A 39 -2.40 8.80 -17.12
N ILE A 40 -3.61 9.08 -16.65
CA ILE A 40 -3.86 9.35 -15.23
C ILE A 40 -3.65 8.04 -14.46
N PRO A 41 -2.72 7.99 -13.50
CA PRO A 41 -2.57 6.81 -12.65
C PRO A 41 -3.83 6.60 -11.82
N ILE A 42 -4.21 5.34 -11.61
CA ILE A 42 -5.30 4.98 -10.71
C ILE A 42 -4.66 4.34 -9.47
N SER A 43 -4.94 4.92 -8.30
CA SER A 43 -4.56 4.32 -7.02
C SER A 43 -5.38 3.05 -6.79
N VAL A 44 -4.70 2.01 -6.32
CA VAL A 44 -5.34 0.76 -5.92
C VAL A 44 -6.24 1.02 -4.71
N GLU A 45 -5.75 1.79 -3.75
CA GLU A 45 -6.46 2.11 -2.51
C GLU A 45 -7.72 2.94 -2.76
N ASP A 46 -7.70 3.90 -3.70
CA ASP A 46 -8.88 4.70 -4.03
C ASP A 46 -10.02 3.84 -4.57
N VAL A 47 -9.70 2.86 -5.40
CA VAL A 47 -10.71 1.92 -5.93
C VAL A 47 -11.28 1.05 -4.81
N ILE A 48 -10.44 0.53 -3.93
CA ILE A 48 -10.87 -0.28 -2.77
C ILE A 48 -11.73 0.57 -1.84
N ALA A 49 -11.26 1.77 -1.48
CA ALA A 49 -11.95 2.70 -0.58
C ALA A 49 -13.34 3.08 -1.08
N TYR A 50 -13.53 3.21 -2.40
CA TYR A 50 -14.85 3.47 -2.97
C TYR A 50 -15.86 2.35 -2.66
N PHE A 51 -15.46 1.09 -2.82
CA PHE A 51 -16.33 -0.04 -2.50
C PHE A 51 -16.50 -0.24 -0.99
N ASP A 52 -15.47 0.04 -0.21
CA ASP A 52 -15.55 0.00 1.25
C ASP A 52 -16.48 1.08 1.81
N LEU A 53 -16.53 2.25 1.21
CA LEU A 53 -17.50 3.29 1.53
C LEU A 53 -18.94 2.75 1.39
N ALA A 54 -19.23 2.10 0.26
CA ALA A 54 -20.54 1.50 0.01
C ALA A 54 -20.88 0.42 1.05
N LYS A 55 -19.96 -0.51 1.30
CA LYS A 55 -20.19 -1.63 2.23
C LYS A 55 -20.24 -1.20 3.68
N ASN A 56 -19.25 -0.44 4.14
CA ASN A 56 -18.98 -0.23 5.56
C ASN A 56 -19.65 1.03 6.11
N LYS A 57 -19.86 2.06 5.29
CA LYS A 57 -20.47 3.32 5.71
C LYS A 57 -21.95 3.42 5.32
N PHE A 58 -22.31 2.97 4.12
CA PHE A 58 -23.71 2.98 3.68
C PHE A 58 -24.45 1.67 3.98
N GLY A 59 -23.76 0.65 4.50
CA GLY A 59 -24.35 -0.61 4.92
C GLY A 59 -24.88 -1.48 3.77
N ILE A 60 -24.40 -1.29 2.55
CA ILE A 60 -24.79 -2.05 1.38
C ILE A 60 -24.06 -3.39 1.40
N LYS A 61 -24.80 -4.47 1.71
CA LYS A 61 -24.22 -5.81 1.91
C LYS A 61 -24.66 -6.83 0.87
N SER A 62 -25.70 -6.51 0.10
CA SER A 62 -26.20 -7.42 -0.92
C SER A 62 -25.27 -7.44 -2.14
N ASP A 63 -24.93 -8.63 -2.63
CA ASP A 63 -24.10 -8.79 -3.82
C ASP A 63 -24.76 -8.16 -5.06
N GLU A 64 -26.10 -8.19 -5.12
CA GLU A 64 -26.88 -7.55 -6.19
C GLU A 64 -26.68 -6.04 -6.20
N ASP A 65 -26.77 -5.38 -5.02
CA ASP A 65 -26.63 -3.93 -4.92
C ASP A 65 -25.17 -3.49 -5.13
N LEU A 66 -24.20 -4.26 -4.64
CA LEU A 66 -22.78 -4.03 -4.93
C LEU A 66 -22.48 -4.17 -6.42
N THR A 67 -23.11 -5.14 -7.10
CA THR A 67 -22.99 -5.29 -8.55
C THR A 67 -23.58 -4.08 -9.28
N LYS A 68 -24.75 -3.58 -8.86
CA LYS A 68 -25.33 -2.34 -9.42
C LYS A 68 -24.42 -1.14 -9.26
N ILE A 69 -23.83 -0.96 -8.07
CA ILE A 69 -22.86 0.12 -7.81
C ILE A 69 -21.66 0.01 -8.74
N PHE A 70 -21.12 -1.20 -8.92
CA PHE A 70 -19.99 -1.41 -9.84
C PHE A 70 -20.36 -1.06 -11.29
N VAL A 71 -21.51 -1.53 -11.76
CA VAL A 71 -21.98 -1.23 -13.12
C VAL A 71 -22.20 0.27 -13.30
N GLN A 72 -22.89 0.92 -12.35
CA GLN A 72 -23.13 2.36 -12.39
C GLN A 72 -21.84 3.17 -12.33
N PHE A 73 -20.86 2.74 -11.54
CA PHE A 73 -19.55 3.38 -11.52
C PHE A 73 -18.88 3.35 -12.89
N VAL A 74 -18.88 2.20 -13.56
CA VAL A 74 -18.30 2.04 -14.90
C VAL A 74 -19.07 2.85 -15.95
N GLU A 75 -20.40 2.84 -15.90
CA GLU A 75 -21.25 3.59 -16.83
C GLU A 75 -21.13 5.11 -16.67
N ALA A 76 -21.03 5.59 -15.43
CA ALA A 76 -20.89 7.00 -15.13
C ALA A 76 -19.48 7.58 -15.43
N ASN A 77 -18.49 6.69 -15.57
CA ASN A 77 -17.10 7.07 -15.81
C ASN A 77 -16.56 6.38 -17.08
N PRO A 78 -17.04 6.71 -18.27
CA PRO A 78 -16.67 6.04 -19.53
C PRO A 78 -15.17 6.13 -19.84
N GLU A 79 -14.47 7.07 -19.22
CA GLU A 79 -13.01 7.23 -19.33
C GLU A 79 -12.24 6.17 -18.52
N VAL A 80 -12.88 5.56 -17.51
CA VAL A 80 -12.30 4.49 -16.69
C VAL A 80 -12.66 3.15 -17.31
N HIS A 81 -11.80 2.66 -18.17
CA HIS A 81 -12.04 1.39 -18.84
C HIS A 81 -12.05 0.22 -17.83
N PRO A 82 -12.99 -0.75 -17.90
CA PRO A 82 -13.06 -1.88 -16.95
C PRO A 82 -11.76 -2.68 -16.82
N LEU A 83 -10.96 -2.78 -17.89
CA LEU A 83 -9.66 -3.44 -17.84
C LEU A 83 -8.61 -2.66 -17.02
N ALA A 84 -8.76 -1.34 -16.84
CA ALA A 84 -7.93 -0.59 -15.89
C ALA A 84 -8.21 -1.05 -14.46
N LEU A 85 -9.48 -1.22 -14.08
CA LEU A 85 -9.88 -1.74 -12.77
C LEU A 85 -9.39 -3.17 -12.55
N GLY A 86 -9.48 -4.02 -13.57
CA GLY A 86 -8.91 -5.37 -13.54
C GLY A 86 -7.40 -5.36 -13.33
N ASN A 87 -6.69 -4.41 -13.92
CA ASN A 87 -5.26 -4.23 -13.71
C ASN A 87 -4.95 -3.76 -12.28
N VAL A 88 -5.73 -2.84 -11.72
CA VAL A 88 -5.63 -2.40 -10.32
C VAL A 88 -5.71 -3.61 -9.38
N ASN A 89 -6.73 -4.44 -9.51
CA ASN A 89 -6.89 -5.64 -8.70
C ASN A 89 -5.71 -6.62 -8.86
N ARG A 90 -5.22 -6.81 -10.08
CA ARG A 90 -4.04 -7.67 -10.33
C ARG A 90 -2.79 -7.14 -9.64
N ILE A 91 -2.55 -5.84 -9.67
CA ILE A 91 -1.39 -5.21 -9.01
C ILE A 91 -1.52 -5.30 -7.48
N HIS A 92 -2.72 -5.07 -6.94
CA HIS A 92 -2.97 -5.24 -5.50
C HIS A 92 -2.62 -6.66 -5.03
N ASN A 93 -3.09 -7.69 -5.74
CA ASN A 93 -2.75 -9.07 -5.41
C ASN A 93 -1.25 -9.37 -5.56
N LEU A 94 -0.59 -8.79 -6.57
CA LEU A 94 0.84 -8.96 -6.80
C LEU A 94 1.68 -8.36 -5.67
N ILE A 95 1.36 -7.14 -5.21
CA ILE A 95 2.12 -6.51 -4.12
C ILE A 95 1.98 -7.26 -2.81
N ARG A 96 0.77 -7.77 -2.49
CA ARG A 96 0.54 -8.62 -1.34
C ARG A 96 1.37 -9.91 -1.41
N LEU A 97 1.39 -10.55 -2.57
CA LEU A 97 2.20 -11.76 -2.80
C LEU A 97 3.70 -11.47 -2.62
N ILE A 98 4.21 -10.36 -3.18
CA ILE A 98 5.62 -9.99 -3.06
C ILE A 98 5.96 -9.67 -1.60
N ALA A 99 5.14 -8.87 -0.91
CA ALA A 99 5.35 -8.53 0.49
C ALA A 99 5.41 -9.78 1.39
N LYS A 100 4.48 -10.74 1.19
CA LYS A 100 4.50 -12.04 1.89
C LYS A 100 5.78 -12.82 1.62
N ARG A 101 6.24 -12.88 0.37
CA ARG A 101 7.49 -13.59 0.01
C ARG A 101 8.71 -12.95 0.65
N LEU A 102 8.77 -11.61 0.69
CA LEU A 102 9.85 -10.88 1.34
C LEU A 102 9.89 -11.16 2.84
N LEU A 103 8.75 -11.11 3.52
CA LEU A 103 8.66 -11.43 4.96
C LEU A 103 9.00 -12.90 5.26
N LYS A 104 8.67 -13.83 4.34
CA LYS A 104 9.04 -15.25 4.47
C LYS A 104 10.51 -15.52 4.21
N SER A 105 11.24 -14.62 3.56
CA SER A 105 12.67 -14.81 3.25
C SER A 105 13.60 -14.46 4.41
N HIS A 106 13.08 -13.96 5.53
CA HIS A 106 13.89 -13.63 6.70
C HIS A 106 14.59 -14.87 7.29
N ASN A 107 15.82 -14.69 7.76
CA ASN A 107 16.58 -15.73 8.47
C ASN A 107 15.86 -16.21 9.75
N LYS A 108 15.08 -15.34 10.38
CA LYS A 108 14.18 -15.69 11.50
C LYS A 108 12.74 -15.70 10.96
N PRO A 109 12.14 -16.88 10.74
CA PRO A 109 10.82 -16.98 10.13
C PRO A 109 9.75 -16.35 11.02
N LEU A 110 8.90 -15.55 10.40
CA LEU A 110 7.67 -15.04 11.01
C LEU A 110 6.54 -16.08 10.86
N LYS A 111 5.58 -16.04 11.76
CA LYS A 111 4.37 -16.85 11.63
C LYS A 111 3.47 -16.31 10.53
N GLU A 112 2.66 -17.17 9.94
CA GLU A 112 1.76 -16.79 8.85
C GLU A 112 0.77 -15.68 9.24
N ASP A 113 0.22 -15.74 10.46
CA ASP A 113 -0.68 -14.73 11.01
C ASP A 113 0.01 -13.35 11.23
N GLU A 114 1.28 -13.36 11.63
CA GLU A 114 2.09 -12.15 11.73
C GLU A 114 2.34 -11.53 10.34
N ILE A 115 2.67 -12.38 9.36
CA ILE A 115 2.89 -11.95 7.96
C ILE A 115 1.61 -11.34 7.40
N GLU A 116 0.45 -12.01 7.55
CA GLU A 116 -0.83 -11.48 7.06
C GLU A 116 -1.15 -10.12 7.69
N LYS A 117 -0.97 -9.99 9.00
CA LYS A 117 -1.20 -8.73 9.71
C LYS A 117 -0.32 -7.60 9.19
N ILE A 118 0.99 -7.85 9.02
CA ILE A 118 1.92 -6.84 8.49
C ILE A 118 1.51 -6.44 7.08
N VAL A 119 1.25 -7.41 6.21
CA VAL A 119 0.86 -7.16 4.81
C VAL A 119 -0.42 -6.34 4.75
N GLU A 120 -1.46 -6.73 5.48
CA GLU A 120 -2.74 -6.02 5.54
C GLU A 120 -2.57 -4.57 6.02
N TYR A 121 -1.73 -4.33 7.03
CA TYR A 121 -1.45 -2.99 7.51
C TYR A 121 -0.81 -2.12 6.43
N PHE A 122 0.24 -2.62 5.79
CA PHE A 122 0.99 -1.86 4.79
C PHE A 122 0.23 -1.65 3.48
N THR A 123 -0.76 -2.48 3.17
CA THR A 123 -1.51 -2.42 1.90
C THR A 123 -2.93 -1.90 2.02
N GLU A 124 -3.54 -1.87 3.23
CA GLU A 124 -4.98 -1.59 3.34
C GLU A 124 -5.37 -0.69 4.52
N LYS A 125 -4.62 -0.72 5.64
CA LYS A 125 -5.09 -0.09 6.89
C LYS A 125 -4.54 1.29 7.19
N LEU A 126 -3.59 1.78 6.43
CA LEU A 126 -2.97 3.08 6.69
C LEU A 126 -3.69 4.25 6.01
N TYR A 127 -4.65 3.96 5.14
CA TYR A 127 -5.61 4.91 4.52
C TYR A 127 -5.00 6.16 3.86
N SER A 128 -3.69 6.28 3.78
CA SER A 128 -3.01 7.41 3.16
C SER A 128 -1.65 7.02 2.62
N HIS A 129 -1.44 7.30 1.36
CA HIS A 129 -0.14 7.14 0.70
C HIS A 129 0.96 7.99 1.36
N GLN A 130 0.59 9.11 1.97
CA GLN A 130 1.51 10.03 2.64
C GLN A 130 1.68 9.74 4.13
N TYR A 131 1.17 8.60 4.63
CA TYR A 131 1.35 8.23 6.02
C TYR A 131 2.79 7.79 6.27
N PHE A 132 3.40 8.36 7.30
CA PHE A 132 4.77 8.06 7.70
C PHE A 132 4.76 7.15 8.92
N ILE A 133 5.34 5.96 8.77
CA ILE A 133 5.43 4.97 9.82
C ILE A 133 6.79 5.12 10.49
N GLY A 134 6.79 5.66 11.70
CA GLY A 134 8.00 5.80 12.50
C GLY A 134 8.47 4.47 13.10
N ARG A 135 9.71 4.46 13.61
CA ARG A 135 10.38 3.27 14.18
C ARG A 135 9.53 2.53 15.22
N ARG A 136 8.95 3.27 16.19
CA ARG A 136 8.18 2.68 17.27
C ARG A 136 6.91 2.02 16.75
N GLU A 137 6.17 2.72 15.92
CA GLU A 137 4.95 2.20 15.31
C GLU A 137 5.23 0.94 14.48
N ALA A 138 6.25 0.99 13.61
CA ALA A 138 6.63 -0.16 12.79
C ALA A 138 6.90 -1.41 13.64
N ARG A 139 7.61 -1.26 14.76
CA ARG A 139 8.01 -2.38 15.62
C ARG A 139 6.89 -2.82 16.56
N GLU A 140 6.25 -1.87 17.28
CA GLU A 140 5.37 -2.18 18.41
C GLU A 140 3.92 -2.39 17.97
N GLU A 141 3.45 -1.61 17.00
CA GLU A 141 2.05 -1.65 16.55
C GLU A 141 1.87 -2.55 15.32
N LEU A 142 2.76 -2.40 14.33
CA LEU A 142 2.68 -3.18 13.10
C LEU A 142 3.36 -4.55 13.21
N GLY A 143 4.22 -4.74 14.20
CA GLY A 143 4.88 -6.01 14.46
C GLY A 143 6.04 -6.34 13.51
N VAL A 144 6.64 -5.32 12.88
CA VAL A 144 7.83 -5.49 12.02
C VAL A 144 9.06 -5.71 12.90
N LYS A 145 9.28 -6.95 13.31
CA LYS A 145 10.33 -7.35 14.27
C LYS A 145 11.76 -7.12 13.76
N SER A 146 11.93 -6.96 12.45
CA SER A 146 13.22 -6.63 11.83
C SER A 146 13.65 -5.18 12.07
N VAL A 147 12.77 -4.31 12.59
CA VAL A 147 13.11 -2.92 12.91
C VAL A 147 13.98 -2.87 14.18
N VAL A 148 15.18 -2.33 14.04
CA VAL A 148 16.18 -2.18 15.12
C VAL A 148 16.59 -0.71 15.27
N ASP A 149 17.03 -0.36 16.48
CA ASP A 149 17.48 1.00 16.78
C ASP A 149 18.85 1.27 16.13
N ALA A 150 19.00 2.43 15.48
CA ALA A 150 20.28 2.87 14.98
C ALA A 150 21.28 3.09 16.15
N PRO A 151 22.47 2.51 16.13
CA PRO A 151 23.52 2.84 17.08
C PRO A 151 23.82 4.36 17.11
N ALA A 152 24.13 4.93 18.28
CA ALA A 152 24.28 6.37 18.45
C ALA A 152 25.18 7.08 17.40
N PRO A 153 26.33 6.53 16.99
CA PRO A 153 27.15 7.15 15.95
C PRO A 153 26.44 7.18 14.58
N LEU A 154 25.72 6.10 14.24
CA LEU A 154 24.98 6.00 12.99
C LEU A 154 23.75 6.91 13.01
N ALA A 155 23.01 6.94 14.12
CA ALA A 155 21.85 7.83 14.29
C ALA A 155 22.25 9.30 14.12
N LYS A 156 23.41 9.70 14.66
CA LYS A 156 23.97 11.04 14.48
C LYS A 156 24.28 11.33 13.02
N ALA A 157 24.95 10.42 12.31
CA ALA A 157 25.29 10.60 10.91
C ALA A 157 24.03 10.66 10.01
N MET A 158 23.00 9.86 10.32
CA MET A 158 21.70 9.90 9.63
C MET A 158 21.00 11.25 9.84
N HIS A 159 21.07 11.80 11.04
CA HIS A 159 20.52 13.13 11.34
C HIS A 159 21.25 14.24 10.60
N GLU A 160 22.58 14.25 10.63
CA GLU A 160 23.40 15.22 9.90
C GLU A 160 23.13 15.18 8.38
N LEU A 161 22.90 14.00 7.81
CA LEU A 161 22.54 13.85 6.40
C LEU A 161 21.13 14.37 6.10
N TYR A 162 20.21 14.24 7.05
CA TYR A 162 18.83 14.73 6.88
C TYR A 162 18.75 16.27 6.90
N GLU A 163 19.63 16.92 7.65
CA GLU A 163 19.69 18.38 7.76
C GLU A 163 20.49 19.07 6.63
N ALA A 164 21.22 18.32 5.81
CA ALA A 164 22.06 18.83 4.72
C ALA A 164 21.27 19.06 3.43
#